data_c29fcbe4fbe50faf14c9f8013774d453
#
_entry.id   c29fcbe4fbe50faf14c9f8013774d453
#
_cell.length_a   1.000
_cell.length_b   1.000
_cell.length_c   1.000
_cell.angle_alpha   90.00
_cell.angle_beta   90.00
_cell.angle_gamma   90.00
#
_symmetry.space_group_name_H-M   'P 1'
#
loop_
_entity.id
_entity.type
_entity.pdbx_description
1 polymer ?
#
loop_
_entity_poly.entity_id
_entity_poly.type
_entity_poly.pdbx_seq_one_letter_code
_entity_poly.pdbx_strand_id
1 'polypeptide(L)'
;MENFYIQAFAALTDRGLYSSKKGFRPWDNDQDGSPLNIRREQVYNKPYKGFGKLNAPDKLAFSVSALLFSDFSDLDCENTGICLANTMGSLSTDILFAESIVSGFPSPALFSATLPSSPVSDIAILFNLKGPNRVHVGQNYAGFSIIDSAIQLISSNKADSILAVLVNAIEKEHIYSPVVSGCYDTSPHSFAFLINNKKSYSGINYILNFTLSTNKTNDFLQNRSEKSYFIEIINALLNNEDHECSFPMYGRIGTIKLIKEL
;
A
#
# COMPACT_ATOMS: atom_id res chain seq x y z
N MET A 1 -15.53 22.86 0.01
CA MET A 1 -14.41 21.89 0.18
C MET A 1 -14.52 20.88 -0.92
N GLU A 2 -13.42 20.53 -1.52
CA GLU A 2 -13.38 19.46 -2.52
C GLU A 2 -13.52 18.12 -1.83
N ASN A 3 -14.40 17.25 -2.32
CA ASN A 3 -14.58 15.92 -1.75
C ASN A 3 -13.61 14.97 -2.46
N PHE A 4 -12.98 14.08 -1.68
CA PHE A 4 -12.20 12.95 -2.18
C PHE A 4 -12.93 11.67 -1.88
N TYR A 5 -12.80 10.69 -2.77
CA TYR A 5 -13.53 9.42 -2.66
C TYR A 5 -12.56 8.25 -2.69
N ILE A 6 -12.77 7.27 -1.81
CA ILE A 6 -12.20 5.94 -1.99
C ILE A 6 -13.17 5.18 -2.90
N GLN A 7 -12.70 4.84 -4.10
CA GLN A 7 -13.50 4.14 -5.13
C GLN A 7 -13.29 2.63 -5.12
N ALA A 8 -12.12 2.19 -4.70
CA ALA A 8 -11.79 0.78 -4.56
C ALA A 8 -10.69 0.60 -3.50
N PHE A 9 -10.62 -0.58 -2.92
CA PHE A 9 -9.55 -0.97 -2.01
C PHE A 9 -9.20 -2.44 -2.15
N ALA A 10 -7.99 -2.78 -1.74
CA ALA A 10 -7.54 -4.15 -1.52
C ALA A 10 -6.54 -4.22 -0.37
N ALA A 11 -6.41 -5.39 0.24
CA ALA A 11 -5.35 -5.65 1.22
C ALA A 11 -4.90 -7.11 1.19
N LEU A 12 -3.64 -7.29 1.55
CA LEU A 12 -3.01 -8.58 1.84
C LEU A 12 -2.47 -8.52 3.26
N THR A 13 -2.89 -9.44 4.10
CA THR A 13 -2.47 -9.54 5.50
C THR A 13 -2.17 -10.99 5.86
N ASP A 14 -1.65 -11.23 7.04
CA ASP A 14 -1.50 -12.58 7.62
C ASP A 14 -2.82 -13.37 7.73
N ARG A 15 -3.98 -12.69 7.69
CA ARG A 15 -5.30 -13.32 7.75
C ARG A 15 -5.85 -13.73 6.38
N GLY A 16 -5.44 -13.06 5.30
CA GLY A 16 -5.97 -13.30 3.96
C GLY A 16 -6.00 -12.06 3.08
N LEU A 17 -6.81 -12.14 2.05
CA LEU A 17 -7.00 -11.12 1.04
C LEU A 17 -8.32 -10.39 1.27
N TYR A 18 -8.29 -9.08 1.07
CA TYR A 18 -9.48 -8.21 1.13
C TYR A 18 -9.61 -7.45 -0.17
N SER A 19 -10.82 -7.31 -0.70
CA SER A 19 -11.07 -6.45 -1.86
C SER A 19 -12.49 -5.90 -1.87
N SER A 20 -12.68 -4.83 -2.63
CA SER A 20 -13.93 -4.08 -2.69
C SER A 20 -15.12 -4.92 -3.11
N LYS A 21 -14.95 -5.82 -4.10
CA LYS A 21 -16.04 -6.64 -4.65
C LYS A 21 -16.17 -8.01 -4.01
N LYS A 22 -15.02 -8.64 -3.70
CA LYS A 22 -15.01 -10.04 -3.25
C LYS A 22 -15.01 -10.18 -1.73
N GLY A 23 -14.89 -9.05 -1.02
CA GLY A 23 -14.83 -9.03 0.43
C GLY A 23 -13.56 -9.71 0.97
N PHE A 24 -13.68 -10.34 2.12
CA PHE A 24 -12.59 -11.10 2.74
C PHE A 24 -12.52 -12.53 2.19
N ARG A 25 -11.30 -12.98 1.90
CA ARG A 25 -10.97 -14.36 1.53
C ARG A 25 -9.79 -14.82 2.38
N PRO A 26 -9.93 -15.89 3.19
CA PRO A 26 -8.80 -16.44 3.95
C PRO A 26 -7.76 -17.04 2.99
N TRP A 27 -6.56 -17.25 3.49
CA TRP A 27 -5.53 -18.02 2.76
C TRP A 27 -5.99 -19.46 2.55
N ASP A 28 -5.55 -20.07 1.44
CA ASP A 28 -5.75 -21.49 1.20
C ASP A 28 -5.06 -22.31 2.30
N ASN A 29 -5.62 -23.47 2.67
CA ASN A 29 -5.13 -24.30 3.77
C ASN A 29 -3.69 -24.84 3.57
N ASP A 30 -3.17 -24.80 2.37
CA ASP A 30 -1.81 -25.21 2.00
C ASP A 30 -0.79 -24.06 2.10
N GLN A 31 -1.21 -22.88 2.54
CA GLN A 31 -0.37 -21.70 2.71
C GLN A 31 -0.11 -21.42 4.20
N ASP A 32 1.08 -20.91 4.49
CA ASP A 32 1.51 -20.56 5.86
C ASP A 32 0.91 -19.22 6.38
N GLY A 33 -0.02 -18.64 5.64
CA GLY A 33 -0.65 -17.35 5.98
C GLY A 33 0.25 -16.15 5.73
N SER A 34 1.42 -16.32 5.11
CA SER A 34 2.28 -15.19 4.77
C SER A 34 1.93 -14.58 3.42
N PRO A 35 1.64 -13.26 3.37
CA PRO A 35 1.44 -12.56 2.11
C PRO A 35 2.64 -12.65 1.14
N LEU A 36 3.85 -12.91 1.64
CA LEU A 36 5.05 -13.08 0.81
C LEU A 36 4.97 -14.34 -0.07
N ASN A 37 4.20 -15.36 0.35
CA ASN A 37 4.00 -16.60 -0.38
C ASN A 37 2.80 -16.59 -1.33
N ILE A 38 2.27 -15.40 -1.65
CA ILE A 38 1.13 -15.25 -2.55
C ILE A 38 1.47 -15.80 -3.95
N ARG A 39 0.51 -16.53 -4.53
CA ARG A 39 0.56 -17.03 -5.90
C ARG A 39 -0.10 -16.02 -6.85
N ARG A 40 0.46 -15.84 -8.05
CA ARG A 40 -0.05 -14.89 -9.04
C ARG A 40 -1.56 -15.08 -9.31
N GLU A 41 -1.98 -16.33 -9.46
CA GLU A 41 -3.36 -16.71 -9.81
C GLU A 41 -4.41 -16.25 -8.78
N GLN A 42 -4.01 -16.01 -7.54
CA GLN A 42 -4.91 -15.54 -6.48
C GLN A 42 -5.29 -14.06 -6.64
N VAL A 43 -4.46 -13.29 -7.34
CA VAL A 43 -4.61 -11.83 -7.49
C VAL A 43 -4.64 -11.37 -8.94
N TYR A 44 -4.03 -12.12 -9.87
CA TYR A 44 -3.92 -11.74 -11.27
C TYR A 44 -4.09 -12.93 -12.20
N ASN A 45 -5.15 -12.92 -13.01
CA ASN A 45 -5.54 -14.05 -13.87
C ASN A 45 -4.82 -14.10 -15.21
N LYS A 46 -4.08 -13.01 -15.58
CA LYS A 46 -3.32 -12.98 -16.85
C LYS A 46 -1.90 -13.53 -16.63
N PRO A 47 -1.28 -14.13 -17.67
CA PRO A 47 0.13 -14.51 -17.59
C PRO A 47 1.05 -13.31 -17.30
N TYR A 48 1.93 -13.44 -16.32
CA TYR A 48 3.00 -12.48 -16.05
C TYR A 48 4.28 -13.23 -15.70
N LYS A 49 5.16 -13.39 -16.68
CA LYS A 49 6.41 -14.16 -16.53
C LYS A 49 7.38 -13.54 -15.50
N GLY A 50 7.24 -12.24 -15.23
CA GLY A 50 8.05 -11.51 -14.25
C GLY A 50 7.70 -11.83 -12.80
N PHE A 51 6.50 -12.34 -12.49
CA PHE A 51 6.00 -12.49 -11.12
C PHE A 51 6.94 -13.27 -10.18
N GLY A 52 7.50 -14.37 -10.65
CA GLY A 52 8.45 -15.18 -9.87
C GLY A 52 9.83 -14.56 -9.66
N LYS A 53 10.11 -13.42 -10.31
CA LYS A 53 11.37 -12.67 -10.18
C LYS A 53 11.22 -11.41 -9.33
N LEU A 54 9.99 -11.08 -8.94
CA LEU A 54 9.73 -9.93 -8.07
C LEU A 54 10.33 -10.20 -6.68
N ASN A 55 11.04 -9.21 -6.13
CA ASN A 55 11.44 -9.22 -4.74
C ASN A 55 10.22 -9.05 -3.83
N ALA A 56 10.38 -9.16 -2.52
CA ALA A 56 9.27 -9.14 -1.58
C ALA A 56 8.43 -7.83 -1.65
N PRO A 57 9.02 -6.61 -1.62
CA PRO A 57 8.26 -5.38 -1.78
C PRO A 57 7.53 -5.28 -3.12
N ASP A 58 8.20 -5.59 -4.23
CA ASP A 58 7.62 -5.53 -5.57
C ASP A 58 6.44 -6.51 -5.70
N LYS A 59 6.60 -7.71 -5.16
CA LYS A 59 5.57 -8.75 -5.17
C LYS A 59 4.32 -8.35 -4.39
N LEU A 60 4.48 -7.78 -3.19
CA LEU A 60 3.35 -7.31 -2.39
C LEU A 60 2.65 -6.11 -3.04
N ALA A 61 3.42 -5.14 -3.54
CA ALA A 61 2.88 -3.97 -4.22
C ALA A 61 2.12 -4.36 -5.50
N PHE A 62 2.71 -5.23 -6.33
CA PHE A 62 2.06 -5.81 -7.50
C PHE A 62 0.75 -6.50 -7.10
N SER A 63 0.83 -7.40 -6.12
CA SER A 63 -0.29 -8.28 -5.77
C SER A 63 -1.49 -7.52 -5.23
N VAL A 64 -1.28 -6.53 -4.35
CA VAL A 64 -2.38 -5.72 -3.82
C VAL A 64 -2.98 -4.82 -4.89
N SER A 65 -2.16 -4.27 -5.79
CA SER A 65 -2.63 -3.45 -6.92
C SER A 65 -3.41 -4.29 -7.94
N ALA A 66 -2.92 -5.48 -8.27
CA ALA A 66 -3.60 -6.40 -9.17
C ALA A 66 -4.95 -6.86 -8.60
N LEU A 67 -5.01 -7.12 -7.29
CA LEU A 67 -6.26 -7.47 -6.61
C LEU A 67 -7.27 -6.31 -6.67
N LEU A 68 -6.83 -5.06 -6.43
CA LEU A 68 -7.67 -3.88 -6.54
C LEU A 68 -8.19 -3.71 -7.97
N PHE A 69 -7.33 -3.77 -8.98
CA PHE A 69 -7.71 -3.59 -10.38
C PHE A 69 -8.52 -4.75 -10.94
N SER A 70 -8.48 -5.95 -10.33
CA SER A 70 -9.40 -7.03 -10.69
C SER A 70 -10.86 -6.69 -10.41
N ASP A 71 -11.09 -5.79 -9.47
CA ASP A 71 -12.40 -5.36 -9.02
C ASP A 71 -12.86 -4.03 -9.66
N PHE A 72 -11.96 -3.28 -10.29
CA PHE A 72 -12.23 -1.95 -10.83
C PHE A 72 -11.77 -1.85 -12.30
N SER A 73 -12.71 -1.63 -13.23
CA SER A 73 -12.45 -1.63 -14.67
C SER A 73 -12.39 -0.24 -15.32
N ASP A 74 -12.95 0.80 -14.66
CA ASP A 74 -13.17 2.11 -15.26
C ASP A 74 -12.05 3.11 -14.91
N LEU A 75 -10.79 2.68 -15.05
CA LEU A 75 -9.63 3.49 -14.70
C LEU A 75 -9.16 4.34 -15.88
N ASP A 76 -9.06 5.66 -15.69
CA ASP A 76 -8.32 6.53 -16.59
C ASP A 76 -6.81 6.38 -16.32
N CYS A 77 -6.17 5.49 -17.08
CA CYS A 77 -4.73 5.22 -16.90
C CYS A 77 -3.84 6.43 -17.22
N GLU A 78 -4.27 7.34 -18.09
CA GLU A 78 -3.48 8.52 -18.49
C GLU A 78 -3.31 9.51 -17.32
N ASN A 79 -4.36 9.68 -16.51
CA ASN A 79 -4.40 10.63 -15.41
C ASN A 79 -4.36 9.96 -14.02
N THR A 80 -4.05 8.67 -13.96
CA THR A 80 -3.88 7.95 -12.70
C THR A 80 -2.42 7.86 -12.31
N GLY A 81 -2.09 8.40 -11.15
CA GLY A 81 -0.75 8.33 -10.54
C GLY A 81 -0.65 7.27 -9.45
N ILE A 82 0.55 7.12 -8.89
CA ILE A 82 0.86 6.18 -7.82
C ILE A 82 1.54 6.90 -6.67
N CYS A 83 1.03 6.74 -5.45
CA CYS A 83 1.72 7.08 -4.21
C CYS A 83 2.01 5.78 -3.45
N LEU A 84 3.28 5.43 -3.30
CA LEU A 84 3.69 4.20 -2.63
C LEU A 84 4.46 4.51 -1.36
N ALA A 85 4.05 3.89 -0.25
CA ALA A 85 4.84 3.82 0.98
C ALA A 85 5.47 2.43 1.10
N ASN A 86 6.78 2.40 1.34
CA ASN A 86 7.50 1.17 1.65
C ASN A 86 8.20 1.34 3.00
N THR A 87 7.77 0.58 4.00
CA THR A 87 8.25 0.75 5.38
C THR A 87 9.74 0.50 5.54
N MET A 88 10.28 -0.45 4.79
CA MET A 88 11.69 -0.85 4.86
C MET A 88 12.48 -0.49 3.59
N GLY A 89 11.86 0.17 2.62
CA GLY A 89 12.49 0.44 1.33
C GLY A 89 12.92 -0.83 0.63
N SER A 90 14.17 -0.88 0.16
CA SER A 90 14.79 -2.02 -0.54
C SER A 90 15.67 -2.89 0.37
N LEU A 91 15.53 -2.79 1.70
CA LEU A 91 16.47 -3.37 2.66
C LEU A 91 16.83 -4.84 2.37
N SER A 92 15.85 -5.72 2.12
CA SER A 92 16.11 -7.13 1.81
C SER A 92 16.98 -7.29 0.57
N THR A 93 16.69 -6.51 -0.48
CA THR A 93 17.45 -6.54 -1.73
C THR A 93 18.85 -5.94 -1.55
N ASP A 94 18.96 -4.88 -0.74
CA ASP A 94 20.25 -4.25 -0.43
C ASP A 94 21.19 -5.21 0.30
N ILE A 95 20.67 -6.00 1.24
CA ILE A 95 21.41 -7.04 1.94
C ILE A 95 21.90 -8.10 0.94
N LEU A 96 21.02 -8.65 0.11
CA LEU A 96 21.39 -9.66 -0.90
C LEU A 96 22.39 -9.12 -1.90
N PHE A 97 22.28 -7.85 -2.29
CA PHE A 97 23.25 -7.21 -3.17
C PHE A 97 24.61 -7.06 -2.48
N ALA A 98 24.65 -6.60 -1.24
CA ALA A 98 25.88 -6.50 -0.46
C ALA A 98 26.58 -7.87 -0.30
N GLU A 99 25.82 -8.93 -0.03
CA GLU A 99 26.35 -10.31 0.01
C GLU A 99 26.93 -10.76 -1.32
N SER A 100 26.30 -10.37 -2.44
CA SER A 100 26.82 -10.67 -3.78
C SER A 100 28.16 -9.98 -4.05
N ILE A 101 28.35 -8.76 -3.53
CA ILE A 101 29.63 -8.04 -3.61
C ILE A 101 30.70 -8.77 -2.81
N VAL A 102 30.39 -9.13 -1.55
CA VAL A 102 31.32 -9.82 -0.64
C VAL A 102 31.75 -11.18 -1.21
N SER A 103 30.86 -11.88 -1.89
CA SER A 103 31.15 -13.16 -2.57
C SER A 103 32.00 -13.01 -3.84
N GLY A 104 32.28 -11.78 -4.29
CA GLY A 104 33.04 -11.50 -5.50
C GLY A 104 32.22 -11.58 -6.81
N PHE A 105 30.90 -11.78 -6.73
CA PHE A 105 30.01 -11.90 -7.89
C PHE A 105 28.83 -10.90 -7.77
N PRO A 106 29.09 -9.57 -7.89
CA PRO A 106 28.04 -8.58 -7.79
C PRO A 106 26.95 -8.80 -8.84
N SER A 107 25.69 -8.87 -8.39
CA SER A 107 24.54 -9.16 -9.24
C SER A 107 23.94 -7.87 -9.82
N PRO A 108 23.98 -7.63 -11.16
CA PRO A 108 23.32 -6.47 -11.76
C PRO A 108 21.81 -6.48 -11.59
N ALA A 109 21.19 -7.67 -11.51
CA ALA A 109 19.74 -7.83 -11.30
C ALA A 109 19.34 -7.38 -9.89
N LEU A 110 20.12 -7.76 -8.87
CA LEU A 110 19.89 -7.27 -7.50
C LEU A 110 20.13 -5.75 -7.43
N PHE A 111 21.18 -5.24 -8.04
CA PHE A 111 21.46 -3.80 -8.07
C PHE A 111 20.29 -2.99 -8.61
N SER A 112 19.69 -3.42 -9.72
CA SER A 112 18.53 -2.71 -10.30
C SER A 112 17.29 -2.70 -9.38
N ALA A 113 17.19 -3.65 -8.47
CA ALA A 113 16.08 -3.78 -7.51
C ALA A 113 16.38 -3.14 -6.13
N THR A 114 17.55 -2.48 -5.94
CA THR A 114 17.86 -1.74 -4.70
C THR A 114 17.17 -0.37 -4.63
N LEU A 115 16.41 0.03 -5.67
CA LEU A 115 15.68 1.29 -5.66
C LEU A 115 14.33 1.11 -4.96
N PRO A 116 14.01 1.90 -3.91
CA PRO A 116 12.70 1.85 -3.26
C PRO A 116 11.52 2.18 -4.19
N SER A 117 11.79 2.76 -5.37
CA SER A 117 10.81 3.06 -6.41
C SER A 117 10.56 1.90 -7.39
N SER A 118 11.29 0.80 -7.31
CA SER A 118 11.10 -0.38 -8.17
C SER A 118 9.63 -0.85 -8.22
N PRO A 119 8.92 -1.01 -7.07
CA PRO A 119 7.53 -1.46 -7.09
C PRO A 119 6.59 -0.52 -7.87
N VAL A 120 6.84 0.80 -7.81
CA VAL A 120 6.03 1.78 -8.55
C VAL A 120 6.21 1.61 -10.05
N SER A 121 7.45 1.39 -10.50
CA SER A 121 7.74 1.18 -11.92
C SER A 121 7.06 -0.08 -12.47
N ASP A 122 7.08 -1.17 -11.72
CA ASP A 122 6.43 -2.41 -12.11
C ASP A 122 4.90 -2.26 -12.23
N ILE A 123 4.27 -1.59 -11.24
CA ILE A 123 2.83 -1.32 -11.27
C ILE A 123 2.49 -0.39 -12.45
N ALA A 124 3.23 0.70 -12.64
CA ALA A 124 2.98 1.67 -13.69
C ALA A 124 3.06 1.05 -15.08
N ILE A 125 4.08 0.23 -15.35
CA ILE A 125 4.26 -0.47 -16.63
C ILE A 125 3.13 -1.49 -16.83
N LEU A 126 2.83 -2.32 -15.83
CA LEU A 126 1.85 -3.39 -15.96
C LEU A 126 0.43 -2.88 -16.22
N PHE A 127 0.03 -1.83 -15.50
CA PHE A 127 -1.32 -1.26 -15.59
C PHE A 127 -1.38 -0.03 -16.49
N ASN A 128 -0.27 0.31 -17.17
CA ASN A 128 -0.14 1.46 -18.08
C ASN A 128 -0.54 2.79 -17.43
N LEU A 129 -0.19 2.99 -16.14
CA LEU A 129 -0.47 4.22 -15.40
C LEU A 129 0.56 5.30 -15.75
N LYS A 130 0.10 6.48 -16.19
CA LYS A 130 0.96 7.55 -16.72
C LYS A 130 0.98 8.81 -15.87
N GLY A 131 0.18 8.85 -14.81
CA GLY A 131 0.15 9.97 -13.88
C GLY A 131 1.42 10.06 -13.01
N PRO A 132 1.48 11.06 -12.13
CA PRO A 132 2.64 11.33 -11.28
C PRO A 132 2.86 10.21 -10.26
N ASN A 133 4.14 9.97 -9.93
CA ASN A 133 4.54 8.97 -8.96
C ASN A 133 5.24 9.61 -7.76
N ARG A 134 4.93 9.13 -6.55
CA ARG A 134 5.64 9.48 -5.30
C ARG A 134 5.96 8.22 -4.51
N VAL A 135 7.16 8.18 -3.95
CA VAL A 135 7.59 7.10 -3.06
C VAL A 135 7.98 7.69 -1.71
N HIS A 136 7.44 7.09 -0.66
CA HIS A 136 7.77 7.39 0.73
C HIS A 136 8.44 6.17 1.34
N VAL A 137 9.60 6.36 1.93
CA VAL A 137 10.28 5.32 2.71
C VAL A 137 10.28 5.74 4.16
N GLY A 138 9.76 4.90 5.05
CA GLY A 138 9.71 5.21 6.46
C GLY A 138 8.97 4.14 7.26
N GLN A 139 9.37 3.98 8.52
CA GLN A 139 8.86 2.92 9.39
C GLN A 139 7.51 3.24 10.04
N ASN A 140 7.22 4.50 10.31
CA ASN A 140 6.04 4.88 11.07
C ASN A 140 5.12 5.76 10.24
N TYR A 141 3.86 5.33 10.06
CA TYR A 141 2.78 6.09 9.43
C TYR A 141 3.06 6.57 7.99
N ALA A 142 3.96 5.88 7.28
CA ALA A 142 4.27 6.16 5.88
C ALA A 142 3.03 5.98 4.98
N GLY A 143 2.14 5.05 5.32
CA GLY A 143 0.89 4.83 4.62
C GLY A 143 -0.06 6.01 4.71
N PHE A 144 -0.15 6.69 5.86
CA PHE A 144 -0.94 7.92 5.96
C PHE A 144 -0.32 9.07 5.17
N SER A 145 1.02 9.11 5.06
CA SER A 145 1.71 10.11 4.23
C SER A 145 1.39 10.00 2.75
N ILE A 146 1.14 8.78 2.24
CA ILE A 146 0.73 8.62 0.83
C ILE A 146 -0.72 9.02 0.60
N ILE A 147 -1.61 8.87 1.58
CA ILE A 147 -2.99 9.38 1.49
C ILE A 147 -2.97 10.92 1.41
N ASP A 148 -2.20 11.59 2.28
CA ASP A 148 -2.00 13.04 2.21
C ASP A 148 -1.40 13.46 0.85
N SER A 149 -0.38 12.76 0.38
CA SER A 149 0.24 13.01 -0.94
C SER A 149 -0.73 12.81 -2.10
N ALA A 150 -1.60 11.80 -2.02
CA ALA A 150 -2.64 11.56 -3.03
C ALA A 150 -3.61 12.74 -3.12
N ILE A 151 -4.11 13.19 -1.96
CA ILE A 151 -5.00 14.35 -1.85
C ILE A 151 -4.32 15.61 -2.44
N GLN A 152 -3.05 15.87 -2.08
CA GLN A 152 -2.30 17.01 -2.62
C GLN A 152 -2.13 16.97 -4.15
N LEU A 153 -1.84 15.78 -4.72
CA LEU A 153 -1.68 15.64 -6.17
C LEU A 153 -3.00 15.88 -6.91
N ILE A 154 -4.10 15.35 -6.39
CA ILE A 154 -5.43 15.54 -6.96
C ILE A 154 -5.88 17.00 -6.81
N SER A 155 -5.78 17.61 -5.62
CA SER A 155 -6.14 19.02 -5.37
C SER A 155 -5.33 19.99 -6.22
N SER A 156 -4.10 19.65 -6.58
CA SER A 156 -3.26 20.46 -7.46
C SER A 156 -3.47 20.19 -8.96
N ASN A 157 -4.49 19.41 -9.31
CA ASN A 157 -4.83 19.02 -10.69
C ASN A 157 -3.66 18.32 -11.43
N LYS A 158 -2.81 17.60 -10.70
CA LYS A 158 -1.72 16.82 -11.30
C LYS A 158 -2.11 15.39 -11.66
N ALA A 159 -3.22 14.92 -11.08
CA ALA A 159 -3.83 13.64 -11.40
C ALA A 159 -5.33 13.71 -11.10
N ASP A 160 -6.13 12.93 -11.79
CA ASP A 160 -7.55 12.73 -11.48
C ASP A 160 -7.72 11.64 -10.42
N SER A 161 -6.89 10.61 -10.49
CA SER A 161 -6.89 9.49 -9.54
C SER A 161 -5.48 9.17 -9.04
N ILE A 162 -5.39 8.66 -7.82
CA ILE A 162 -4.14 8.13 -7.26
C ILE A 162 -4.38 6.74 -6.69
N LEU A 163 -3.56 5.80 -7.11
CA LEU A 163 -3.39 4.51 -6.46
C LEU A 163 -2.43 4.72 -5.27
N ALA A 164 -2.97 4.73 -4.06
CA ALA A 164 -2.19 4.81 -2.83
C ALA A 164 -1.88 3.40 -2.33
N VAL A 165 -0.60 3.02 -2.23
CA VAL A 165 -0.15 1.67 -1.88
C VAL A 165 0.79 1.72 -0.69
N LEU A 166 0.46 1.00 0.38
CA LEU A 166 1.37 0.73 1.51
C LEU A 166 1.91 -0.69 1.40
N VAL A 167 3.22 -0.82 1.55
CA VAL A 167 3.91 -2.12 1.58
C VAL A 167 4.77 -2.22 2.83
N ASN A 168 4.60 -3.29 3.56
CA ASN A 168 5.50 -3.75 4.61
C ASN A 168 5.98 -5.16 4.27
N ALA A 169 7.18 -5.27 3.71
CA ALA A 169 7.76 -6.52 3.21
C ALA A 169 8.87 -7.05 4.13
N ILE A 170 8.65 -7.00 5.44
CA ILE A 170 9.62 -7.53 6.41
C ILE A 170 9.66 -9.05 6.29
N GLU A 171 10.83 -9.59 5.98
CA GLU A 171 11.09 -11.02 5.97
C GLU A 171 11.53 -11.50 7.37
N LYS A 172 11.21 -12.76 7.72
CA LYS A 172 11.48 -13.30 9.06
C LYS A 172 12.95 -13.22 9.44
N GLU A 173 13.85 -13.39 8.48
CA GLU A 173 15.30 -13.34 8.65
C GLU A 173 15.81 -11.97 9.12
N HIS A 174 15.07 -10.91 8.79
CA HIS A 174 15.43 -9.53 9.12
C HIS A 174 14.82 -9.02 10.43
N ILE A 175 13.89 -9.76 11.06
CA ILE A 175 13.19 -9.30 12.27
C ILE A 175 14.17 -9.04 13.43
N TYR A 176 15.26 -9.77 13.51
CA TYR A 176 16.28 -9.63 14.56
C TYR A 176 17.36 -8.58 14.24
N SER A 177 17.27 -7.92 13.08
CA SER A 177 18.18 -6.82 12.74
C SER A 177 17.93 -5.62 13.65
N PRO A 178 18.98 -4.94 14.16
CA PRO A 178 18.83 -3.68 14.90
C PRO A 178 18.01 -2.63 14.15
N VAL A 179 18.06 -2.63 12.82
CA VAL A 179 17.28 -1.73 11.96
C VAL A 179 15.78 -2.02 12.06
N VAL A 180 15.40 -3.28 12.23
CA VAL A 180 13.98 -3.72 12.28
C VAL A 180 13.44 -3.73 13.71
N SER A 181 14.30 -3.80 14.72
CA SER A 181 13.88 -3.88 16.13
C SER A 181 13.07 -2.68 16.62
N GLY A 182 13.13 -1.55 15.91
CA GLY A 182 12.28 -0.37 16.16
C GLY A 182 10.95 -0.36 15.43
N CYS A 183 10.65 -1.37 14.59
CA CYS A 183 9.37 -1.46 13.87
C CYS A 183 8.28 -2.00 14.78
N TYR A 184 7.16 -1.29 14.84
CA TYR A 184 5.98 -1.71 15.63
C TYR A 184 5.20 -2.85 15.01
N ASP A 185 5.38 -3.14 13.72
CA ASP A 185 4.71 -4.23 13.01
C ASP A 185 5.70 -5.03 12.17
N THR A 186 5.96 -6.26 12.60
CA THR A 186 6.91 -7.19 11.97
C THR A 186 6.23 -8.17 11.00
N SER A 187 4.91 -8.10 10.84
CA SER A 187 4.21 -9.00 9.92
C SER A 187 4.14 -8.39 8.51
N PRO A 188 4.44 -9.17 7.45
CA PRO A 188 4.27 -8.71 6.08
C PRO A 188 2.81 -8.36 5.79
N HIS A 189 2.58 -7.22 5.11
CA HIS A 189 1.25 -6.80 4.68
C HIS A 189 1.34 -5.76 3.56
N SER A 190 0.25 -5.59 2.83
CA SER A 190 0.09 -4.47 1.91
C SER A 190 -1.37 -4.03 1.82
N PHE A 191 -1.55 -2.72 1.59
CA PHE A 191 -2.85 -2.08 1.41
C PHE A 191 -2.83 -1.22 0.16
N ALA A 192 -3.95 -1.16 -0.54
CA ALA A 192 -4.12 -0.28 -1.69
C ALA A 192 -5.49 0.39 -1.65
N PHE A 193 -5.52 1.68 -2.01
CA PHE A 193 -6.74 2.47 -2.16
C PHE A 193 -6.69 3.24 -3.47
N LEU A 194 -7.77 3.23 -4.22
CA LEU A 194 -7.94 4.13 -5.36
C LEU A 194 -8.69 5.37 -4.88
N ILE A 195 -8.01 6.51 -4.89
CA ILE A 195 -8.53 7.80 -4.44
C ILE A 195 -8.76 8.70 -5.65
N ASN A 196 -9.93 9.36 -5.71
CA ASN A 196 -10.34 10.23 -6.81
C ASN A 196 -11.13 11.44 -6.25
N ASN A 197 -11.22 12.53 -7.00
CA ASN A 197 -12.09 13.67 -6.69
C ASN A 197 -13.50 13.56 -7.32
N LYS A 198 -13.77 12.49 -8.07
CA LYS A 198 -15.07 12.21 -8.70
C LYS A 198 -15.66 10.92 -8.15
N LYS A 199 -16.98 10.86 -8.06
CA LYS A 199 -17.71 9.62 -7.79
C LYS A 199 -17.49 8.61 -8.91
N SER A 200 -17.34 7.34 -8.53
CA SER A 200 -17.40 6.23 -9.49
C SER A 200 -18.85 5.81 -9.73
N TYR A 201 -19.19 5.44 -10.95
CA TYR A 201 -20.50 4.87 -11.28
C TYR A 201 -20.59 3.38 -10.92
N SER A 202 -19.48 2.69 -10.78
CA SER A 202 -19.41 1.22 -10.61
C SER A 202 -18.71 0.76 -9.32
N GLY A 203 -18.11 1.68 -8.57
CA GLY A 203 -17.33 1.38 -7.36
C GLY A 203 -18.07 1.71 -6.06
N ILE A 204 -17.39 1.44 -4.96
CA ILE A 204 -17.77 2.03 -3.67
C ILE A 204 -17.42 3.51 -3.69
N ASN A 205 -18.24 4.33 -3.02
CA ASN A 205 -17.98 5.76 -2.90
C ASN A 205 -18.04 6.16 -1.43
N TYR A 206 -16.86 6.28 -0.81
CA TYR A 206 -16.71 6.84 0.51
C TYR A 206 -16.02 8.18 0.41
N ILE A 207 -16.63 9.20 0.98
CA ILE A 207 -15.98 10.51 1.15
C ILE A 207 -14.83 10.34 2.12
N LEU A 208 -13.64 10.68 1.65
CA LEU A 208 -12.40 10.66 2.42
C LEU A 208 -12.07 12.08 2.88
N ASN A 209 -12.20 12.35 4.16
CA ASN A 209 -11.73 13.57 4.78
C ASN A 209 -10.44 13.29 5.55
N PHE A 210 -9.37 13.99 5.19
CA PHE A 210 -8.07 13.91 5.84
C PHE A 210 -7.71 15.28 6.42
N THR A 211 -7.37 15.32 7.69
CA THR A 211 -6.98 16.56 8.37
C THR A 211 -5.75 16.35 9.24
N LEU A 212 -4.88 17.37 9.31
CA LEU A 212 -3.77 17.44 10.25
C LEU A 212 -4.07 18.56 11.26
N SER A 213 -4.16 18.21 12.53
CA SER A 213 -4.37 19.18 13.59
C SER A 213 -3.09 19.96 13.89
N THR A 214 -3.25 21.13 14.48
CA THR A 214 -2.12 21.91 15.04
C THR A 214 -1.64 21.39 16.38
N ASN A 215 -2.40 20.48 17.02
CA ASN A 215 -2.07 19.91 18.32
C ASN A 215 -0.92 18.90 18.17
N LYS A 216 -0.01 18.89 19.17
CA LYS A 216 1.05 17.88 19.26
C LYS A 216 0.46 16.51 19.60
N THR A 217 1.12 15.46 19.15
CA THR A 217 0.76 14.08 19.51
C THR A 217 0.89 13.87 21.02
N ASN A 218 -0.12 13.26 21.62
CA ASN A 218 -0.04 12.73 22.97
C ASN A 218 0.59 11.32 22.92
N ASP A 219 1.35 10.95 23.95
CA ASP A 219 2.00 9.63 24.06
C ASP A 219 1.03 8.44 23.88
N PHE A 220 -0.26 8.66 24.10
CA PHE A 220 -1.31 7.65 24.01
C PHE A 220 -1.53 7.10 22.58
N LEU A 221 -1.23 7.88 21.53
CA LEU A 221 -1.39 7.45 20.14
C LEU A 221 -0.16 6.72 19.58
N GLN A 222 0.95 6.69 20.31
CA GLN A 222 2.23 6.18 19.79
C GLN A 222 2.34 4.63 19.82
N ASN A 223 1.44 3.94 20.54
CA ASN A 223 1.58 2.49 20.80
C ASN A 223 0.76 1.59 19.85
N ARG A 224 0.17 2.15 18.81
CA ARG A 224 -0.68 1.39 17.88
C ARG A 224 -0.02 1.25 16.51
N SER A 225 -0.03 0.04 15.93
CA SER A 225 0.55 -0.19 14.61
C SER A 225 -0.29 0.46 13.50
N GLU A 226 0.35 0.94 12.46
CA GLU A 226 -0.30 1.49 11.27
C GLU A 226 -1.23 0.46 10.62
N LYS A 227 -0.83 -0.82 10.56
CA LYS A 227 -1.64 -1.94 10.09
C LYS A 227 -3.00 -2.02 10.78
N SER A 228 -3.06 -1.80 12.09
CA SER A 228 -4.32 -1.85 12.85
C SER A 228 -5.31 -0.79 12.37
N TYR A 229 -4.85 0.43 12.10
CA TYR A 229 -5.68 1.50 11.56
C TYR A 229 -6.20 1.16 10.16
N PHE A 230 -5.33 0.65 9.27
CA PHE A 230 -5.74 0.28 7.91
C PHE A 230 -6.73 -0.90 7.90
N ILE A 231 -6.58 -1.86 8.81
CA ILE A 231 -7.57 -2.95 8.94
C ILE A 231 -8.92 -2.41 9.39
N GLU A 232 -8.98 -1.46 10.32
CA GLU A 232 -10.25 -0.82 10.73
C GLU A 232 -10.90 -0.06 9.59
N ILE A 233 -10.13 0.70 8.83
CA ILE A 233 -10.62 1.40 7.63
C ILE A 233 -11.22 0.39 6.64
N ILE A 234 -10.53 -0.71 6.36
CA ILE A 234 -11.01 -1.75 5.43
C ILE A 234 -12.27 -2.43 5.96
N ASN A 235 -12.35 -2.74 7.25
CA ASN A 235 -13.55 -3.34 7.84
C ASN A 235 -14.75 -2.39 7.75
N ALA A 236 -14.54 -1.09 8.01
CA ALA A 236 -15.61 -0.10 7.85
C ALA A 236 -16.10 -0.03 6.40
N LEU A 237 -15.17 -0.02 5.43
CA LEU A 237 -15.51 -0.02 4.00
C LEU A 237 -16.28 -1.30 3.60
N LEU A 238 -15.90 -2.46 4.11
CA LEU A 238 -16.58 -3.73 3.85
C LEU A 238 -17.99 -3.80 4.47
N ASN A 239 -18.12 -3.28 5.69
CA ASN A 239 -19.40 -3.27 6.42
C ASN A 239 -20.32 -2.14 5.97
N ASN A 240 -19.88 -1.27 5.08
CA ASN A 240 -20.59 -0.05 4.69
C ASN A 240 -20.88 0.88 5.88
N GLU A 241 -19.92 1.11 6.75
CA GLU A 241 -20.03 1.93 7.95
C GLU A 241 -19.22 3.20 7.82
N ASP A 242 -19.68 4.29 8.45
CA ASP A 242 -18.85 5.47 8.65
C ASP A 242 -17.74 5.14 9.65
N HIS A 243 -16.58 5.72 9.45
CA HIS A 243 -15.43 5.47 10.32
C HIS A 243 -14.60 6.73 10.53
N GLU A 244 -14.11 6.92 11.74
CA GLU A 244 -13.17 7.98 12.05
C GLU A 244 -12.05 7.43 12.91
N CYS A 245 -10.81 7.69 12.51
CA CYS A 245 -9.64 7.33 13.30
C CYS A 245 -8.63 8.49 13.35
N SER A 246 -7.97 8.62 14.49
CA SER A 246 -6.89 9.57 14.70
C SER A 246 -5.58 8.84 14.93
N PHE A 247 -4.50 9.35 14.36
CA PHE A 247 -3.18 8.73 14.37
C PHE A 247 -2.07 9.80 14.47
N PRO A 248 -0.89 9.46 14.99
CA PRO A 248 0.23 10.38 15.00
C PRO A 248 0.86 10.49 13.61
N MET A 249 1.13 11.73 13.17
CA MET A 249 1.77 12.00 11.88
C MET A 249 2.58 13.29 11.96
N TYR A 250 3.87 13.25 11.67
CA TYR A 250 4.78 14.42 11.69
C TYR A 250 4.75 15.22 13.00
N GLY A 251 4.63 14.53 14.15
CA GLY A 251 4.51 15.18 15.46
C GLY A 251 3.17 15.89 15.72
N ARG A 252 2.16 15.63 14.89
CA ARG A 252 0.79 16.14 14.97
C ARG A 252 -0.20 15.00 15.02
N ILE A 253 -1.46 15.31 15.23
CA ILE A 253 -2.56 14.35 15.14
C ILE A 253 -3.17 14.47 13.74
N GLY A 254 -3.06 13.39 12.97
CA GLY A 254 -3.83 13.20 11.74
C GLY A 254 -5.17 12.55 12.04
N THR A 255 -6.20 12.89 11.30
CA THR A 255 -7.52 12.26 11.38
C THR A 255 -7.99 11.90 9.98
N ILE A 256 -8.40 10.65 9.81
CA ILE A 256 -9.16 10.19 8.65
C ILE A 256 -10.59 9.98 9.06
N LYS A 257 -11.51 10.54 8.30
CA LYS A 257 -12.94 10.31 8.41
C LYS A 257 -13.48 9.80 7.09
N LEU A 258 -14.11 8.64 7.13
CA LEU A 258 -14.83 8.02 6.02
C LEU A 258 -16.31 8.21 6.24
N ILE A 259 -17.00 8.75 5.27
CA ILE A 259 -18.43 8.96 5.29
C ILE A 259 -19.02 8.24 4.08
N LYS A 260 -19.91 7.29 4.35
CA LYS A 260 -20.65 6.60 3.29
C LYS A 260 -21.52 7.63 2.57
N GLU A 261 -21.39 7.66 1.26
CA GLU A 261 -22.30 8.47 0.45
C GLU A 261 -23.51 7.65 0.05
N LEU A 262 -24.71 8.14 0.41
CA LEU A 262 -25.99 7.52 0.13
C LEU A 262 -26.41 7.64 -1.34
#